data_b6141d07c1a53bf57eb4f654c5e73515
#
_entry.id   b6141d07c1a53bf57eb4f654c5e73515
#
_cell.length_a   1.000
_cell.length_b   1.000
_cell.length_c   1.000
_cell.angle_alpha   90.00
_cell.angle_beta   90.00
_cell.angle_gamma   90.00
#
_symmetry.space_group_name_H-M   'P 1'
#
loop_
_entity.id
_entity.type
_entity.pdbx_description
1 polymer ?
#
loop_
_entity_poly.entity_id
_entity_poly.type
_entity_poly.pdbx_seq_one_letter_code
_entity_poly.pdbx_strand_id
1 'polypeptide(L)'
;MHRPIKVADLEISEPISDIDGLADYVSLQLIVRWRGHPLDTITVPVRGSFCPASDIVASIMDQCATKLIHHLLHLALENPLAKSTWTIEEMVKLQKSPLSSPPSISVVVCTRDRPEHLAICLNALRQLSMNPMEILVIDNAPETQATRELIENYFPEVTYILEPKPGLDWARNRAIASAKGDIIAYTDDDVVIDEGWADAIVGTFARNEDVMAVTGLVVPYELETEPQVLFEKYLQLQ
;
A
#
# COMPACT_ATOMS: atom_id res chain seq x y z
N MET A 1 5.81 -2.47 -31.58
CA MET A 1 5.07 -3.50 -30.84
C MET A 1 5.23 -3.15 -29.37
N HIS A 2 4.13 -2.88 -28.68
CA HIS A 2 4.17 -2.60 -27.24
C HIS A 2 4.68 -3.84 -26.52
N ARG A 3 5.56 -3.66 -25.54
CA ARG A 3 5.98 -4.72 -24.62
C ARG A 3 5.60 -4.31 -23.19
N PRO A 4 4.95 -5.18 -22.44
CA PRO A 4 4.52 -4.89 -21.08
C PRO A 4 5.71 -4.71 -20.12
N ILE A 5 5.41 -4.15 -18.96
CA ILE A 5 6.33 -4.01 -17.82
C ILE A 5 5.84 -4.96 -16.73
N LYS A 6 6.73 -5.80 -16.22
CA LYS A 6 6.41 -6.68 -15.10
C LYS A 6 6.46 -5.91 -13.79
N VAL A 7 5.35 -5.86 -13.07
CA VAL A 7 5.31 -5.35 -11.68
C VAL A 7 5.51 -6.52 -10.73
N ALA A 8 6.39 -6.36 -9.74
CA ALA A 8 6.65 -7.39 -8.73
C ALA A 8 7.19 -6.78 -7.42
N ASP A 9 7.00 -7.49 -6.31
CA ASP A 9 7.60 -7.17 -5.02
C ASP A 9 9.04 -7.69 -4.95
N LEU A 10 9.89 -6.93 -4.26
CA LEU A 10 11.28 -7.31 -3.99
C LEU A 10 11.61 -7.04 -2.52
N GLU A 11 11.74 -8.09 -1.72
CA GLU A 11 12.20 -8.00 -0.33
C GLU A 11 13.74 -7.97 -0.28
N ILE A 12 14.33 -6.86 0.20
CA ILE A 12 15.78 -6.64 0.25
C ILE A 12 16.43 -6.97 1.61
N SER A 13 15.63 -7.36 2.61
CA SER A 13 16.16 -7.93 3.86
C SER A 13 16.61 -9.38 3.72
N GLU A 14 16.32 -10.01 2.57
CA GLU A 14 16.71 -11.35 2.18
C GLU A 14 17.65 -11.33 0.97
N PRO A 15 18.37 -12.44 0.69
CA PRO A 15 19.24 -12.52 -0.48
C PRO A 15 18.47 -12.32 -1.79
N ILE A 16 18.92 -11.39 -2.61
CA ILE A 16 18.33 -11.11 -3.92
C ILE A 16 18.70 -12.21 -4.90
N SER A 17 17.72 -12.78 -5.58
CA SER A 17 17.87 -13.82 -6.60
C SER A 17 17.57 -13.28 -8.00
N ASP A 18 17.99 -14.02 -9.02
CA ASP A 18 17.61 -13.78 -10.40
C ASP A 18 16.08 -13.90 -10.56
N ILE A 19 15.50 -13.10 -11.46
CA ILE A 19 14.08 -13.15 -11.78
C ILE A 19 13.92 -13.70 -13.20
N ASP A 20 13.24 -14.83 -13.31
CA ASP A 20 12.96 -15.53 -14.57
C ASP A 20 11.58 -15.21 -15.16
N GLY A 21 11.30 -15.74 -16.36
CA GLY A 21 9.98 -15.65 -16.99
C GLY A 21 9.67 -14.28 -17.61
N LEU A 22 10.69 -13.54 -18.04
CA LEU A 22 10.57 -12.16 -18.52
C LEU A 22 10.64 -12.00 -20.04
N ALA A 23 10.46 -13.08 -20.82
CA ALA A 23 10.63 -13.04 -22.28
C ALA A 23 9.74 -12.02 -22.99
N ASP A 24 8.57 -11.73 -22.45
CA ASP A 24 7.58 -10.84 -23.03
C ASP A 24 7.66 -9.39 -22.48
N TYR A 25 8.53 -9.14 -21.50
CA TYR A 25 8.65 -7.85 -20.81
C TYR A 25 9.88 -7.05 -21.25
N VAL A 26 9.77 -5.71 -21.24
CA VAL A 26 10.90 -4.81 -21.53
C VAL A 26 11.65 -4.37 -20.28
N SER A 27 10.95 -4.33 -19.16
CA SER A 27 11.50 -3.94 -17.87
C SER A 27 10.70 -4.56 -16.72
N LEU A 28 11.33 -4.56 -15.54
CA LEU A 28 10.68 -4.79 -14.26
C LEU A 28 10.41 -3.44 -13.60
N GLN A 29 9.23 -3.28 -13.01
CA GLN A 29 8.98 -2.28 -11.97
C GLN A 29 8.89 -3.02 -10.64
N LEU A 30 9.90 -2.85 -9.80
CA LEU A 30 10.02 -3.56 -8.53
C LEU A 30 9.59 -2.63 -7.39
N ILE A 31 8.66 -3.10 -6.55
CA ILE A 31 8.31 -2.48 -5.28
C ILE A 31 9.34 -2.98 -4.28
N VAL A 32 10.31 -2.14 -3.94
CA VAL A 32 11.40 -2.47 -3.00
C VAL A 32 10.85 -2.44 -1.58
N ARG A 33 10.94 -3.57 -0.89
CA ARG A 33 10.49 -3.73 0.50
C ARG A 33 11.66 -3.98 1.43
N TRP A 34 11.53 -3.49 2.65
CA TRP A 34 12.40 -3.81 3.77
C TRP A 34 11.55 -4.39 4.90
N ARG A 35 11.71 -5.68 5.18
CA ARG A 35 10.91 -6.41 6.20
C ARG A 35 9.42 -6.20 6.03
N GLY A 36 8.93 -6.39 4.81
CA GLY A 36 7.54 -6.23 4.43
C GLY A 36 7.08 -4.79 4.20
N HIS A 37 7.84 -3.77 4.63
CA HIS A 37 7.47 -2.36 4.44
C HIS A 37 7.96 -1.83 3.08
N PRO A 38 7.10 -1.29 2.23
CA PRO A 38 7.51 -0.69 0.97
C PRO A 38 8.35 0.57 1.22
N LEU A 39 9.50 0.66 0.56
CA LEU A 39 10.42 1.81 0.64
C LEU A 39 10.32 2.69 -0.59
N ASP A 40 10.29 2.07 -1.77
CA ASP A 40 10.32 2.75 -3.06
C ASP A 40 9.93 1.82 -4.20
N THR A 41 9.82 2.38 -5.40
CA THR A 41 9.78 1.62 -6.65
C THR A 41 11.03 1.89 -7.48
N ILE A 42 11.55 0.85 -8.13
CA ILE A 42 12.68 0.96 -9.05
C ILE A 42 12.33 0.33 -10.39
N THR A 43 12.95 0.82 -11.46
CA THR A 43 12.82 0.23 -12.80
C THR A 43 14.12 -0.45 -13.18
N VAL A 44 14.04 -1.73 -13.58
CA VAL A 44 15.17 -2.53 -14.04
C VAL A 44 14.91 -2.95 -15.50
N PRO A 45 15.79 -2.58 -16.46
CA PRO A 45 15.62 -3.02 -17.84
C PRO A 45 15.86 -4.53 -17.98
N VAL A 46 14.98 -5.20 -18.72
CA VAL A 46 15.10 -6.65 -19.00
C VAL A 46 15.84 -6.87 -20.32
N ARG A 47 16.87 -7.70 -20.28
CA ARG A 47 17.66 -8.11 -21.45
C ARG A 47 17.53 -9.62 -21.67
N GLY A 48 16.54 -10.02 -22.46
CA GLY A 48 16.26 -11.43 -22.71
C GLY A 48 15.08 -11.96 -21.92
N SER A 49 15.20 -13.14 -21.32
CA SER A 49 14.11 -13.84 -20.61
C SER A 49 14.25 -13.85 -19.09
N PHE A 50 15.30 -13.23 -18.55
CA PHE A 50 15.55 -13.14 -17.11
C PHE A 50 16.27 -11.84 -16.76
N CYS A 51 16.22 -11.46 -15.49
CA CYS A 51 16.95 -10.33 -14.92
C CYS A 51 17.89 -10.85 -13.83
N PRO A 52 19.22 -10.71 -13.98
CA PRO A 52 20.17 -11.19 -12.99
C PRO A 52 20.12 -10.33 -11.71
N ALA A 53 20.35 -10.95 -10.57
CA ALA A 53 20.41 -10.30 -9.26
C ALA A 53 21.38 -9.11 -9.23
N SER A 54 22.49 -9.20 -9.97
CA SER A 54 23.48 -8.12 -10.09
C SER A 54 22.90 -6.83 -10.68
N ASP A 55 22.02 -6.92 -11.69
CA ASP A 55 21.39 -5.78 -12.34
C ASP A 55 20.32 -5.17 -11.42
N ILE A 56 19.61 -6.02 -10.66
CA ILE A 56 18.66 -5.59 -9.64
C ILE A 56 19.39 -4.82 -8.53
N VAL A 57 20.48 -5.36 -7.98
CA VAL A 57 21.29 -4.69 -6.94
C VAL A 57 21.86 -3.36 -7.46
N ALA A 58 22.37 -3.32 -8.68
CA ALA A 58 22.86 -2.07 -9.28
C ALA A 58 21.76 -1.02 -9.38
N SER A 59 20.54 -1.41 -9.79
CA SER A 59 19.39 -0.51 -9.88
C SER A 59 18.92 -0.02 -8.51
N ILE A 60 18.96 -0.86 -7.47
CA ILE A 60 18.66 -0.44 -6.08
C ILE A 60 19.66 0.63 -5.63
N MET A 61 20.96 0.39 -5.86
CA MET A 61 22.01 1.33 -5.48
C MET A 61 21.91 2.68 -6.19
N ASP A 62 21.48 2.67 -7.44
CA ASP A 62 21.32 3.88 -8.25
C ASP A 62 20.04 4.65 -7.86
N GLN A 63 18.89 3.97 -7.71
CA GLN A 63 17.58 4.60 -7.61
C GLN A 63 17.04 4.70 -6.18
N CYS A 64 17.36 3.74 -5.28
CA CYS A 64 16.75 3.61 -3.96
C CYS A 64 17.71 3.82 -2.78
N ALA A 65 19.04 3.87 -2.99
CA ALA A 65 20.02 3.90 -1.90
C ALA A 65 19.80 5.03 -0.90
N THR A 66 19.47 6.22 -1.36
CA THR A 66 19.21 7.38 -0.48
C THR A 66 18.02 7.15 0.45
N LYS A 67 16.91 6.62 -0.07
CA LYS A 67 15.71 6.32 0.73
C LYS A 67 15.98 5.19 1.73
N LEU A 68 16.75 4.17 1.32
CA LEU A 68 17.17 3.10 2.22
C LEU A 68 18.02 3.63 3.38
N ILE A 69 19.01 4.48 3.09
CA ILE A 69 19.85 5.10 4.13
C ILE A 69 19.01 5.96 5.07
N HIS A 70 18.10 6.78 4.55
CA HIS A 70 17.18 7.58 5.37
C HIS A 70 16.33 6.69 6.27
N HIS A 71 15.76 5.60 5.74
CA HIS A 71 14.96 4.66 6.53
C HIS A 71 15.77 4.04 7.68
N LEU A 72 16.99 3.57 7.39
CA LEU A 72 17.88 2.98 8.40
C LEU A 72 18.30 4.01 9.49
N LEU A 73 18.58 5.26 9.08
CA LEU A 73 18.89 6.35 10.02
C LEU A 73 17.70 6.69 10.91
N HIS A 74 16.50 6.73 10.34
CA HIS A 74 15.26 6.96 11.11
C HIS A 74 15.05 5.87 12.17
N LEU A 75 15.18 4.60 11.80
CA LEU A 75 15.11 3.49 12.74
C LEU A 75 16.14 3.59 13.86
N ALA A 76 17.37 4.04 13.54
CA ALA A 76 18.43 4.23 14.53
C ALA A 76 18.14 5.38 15.50
N LEU A 77 17.59 6.50 15.01
CA LEU A 77 17.26 7.67 15.82
C LEU A 77 16.03 7.46 16.70
N GLU A 78 15.04 6.73 16.22
CA GLU A 78 13.83 6.40 16.99
C GLU A 78 14.05 5.29 18.04
N ASN A 79 15.21 4.63 18.03
CA ASN A 79 15.49 3.57 18.96
C ASN A 79 15.77 4.11 20.36
N PRO A 80 15.05 3.70 21.41
CA PRO A 80 15.24 4.18 22.79
C PRO A 80 16.62 3.82 23.37
N LEU A 81 17.34 2.89 22.74
CA LEU A 81 18.73 2.55 23.07
C LEU A 81 19.73 3.33 22.20
N ALA A 82 19.36 4.51 21.73
CA ALA A 82 20.19 5.32 20.84
C ALA A 82 21.64 5.45 21.38
N LYS A 83 22.58 5.05 20.52
CA LYS A 83 24.02 5.14 20.78
C LYS A 83 24.58 6.38 20.07
N SER A 84 25.72 6.85 20.51
CA SER A 84 26.45 7.93 19.82
C SER A 84 27.02 7.49 18.46
N THR A 85 27.16 6.19 18.24
CA THR A 85 27.69 5.60 17.00
C THR A 85 26.92 4.32 16.66
N TRP A 86 26.51 4.20 15.39
CA TRP A 86 25.83 3.03 14.85
C TRP A 86 26.63 2.49 13.66
N THR A 87 26.80 1.18 13.57
CA THR A 87 27.23 0.53 12.34
C THR A 87 26.03 0.19 11.47
N ILE A 88 26.22 0.06 10.16
CA ILE A 88 25.16 -0.36 9.24
C ILE A 88 24.59 -1.73 9.65
N GLU A 89 25.45 -2.66 10.10
CA GLU A 89 25.00 -3.98 10.57
C GLU A 89 24.08 -3.91 11.80
N GLU A 90 24.32 -2.96 12.69
CA GLU A 90 23.44 -2.72 13.85
C GLU A 90 22.12 -2.08 13.42
N MET A 91 22.16 -1.08 12.52
CA MET A 91 20.94 -0.42 11.98
C MET A 91 20.04 -1.42 11.24
N VAL A 92 20.63 -2.30 10.45
CA VAL A 92 19.90 -3.35 9.71
C VAL A 92 19.15 -4.32 10.64
N LYS A 93 19.60 -4.50 11.88
CA LYS A 93 18.96 -5.36 12.88
C LYS A 93 17.86 -4.67 13.68
N LEU A 94 17.73 -3.34 13.56
CA LEU A 94 16.71 -2.61 14.29
C LEU A 94 15.30 -2.98 13.83
N GLN A 95 14.39 -3.01 14.78
CA GLN A 95 12.95 -3.18 14.56
C GLN A 95 12.23 -1.97 15.18
N LYS A 96 11.10 -1.60 14.61
CA LYS A 96 10.23 -0.59 15.22
C LYS A 96 9.76 -1.07 16.59
N SER A 97 9.86 -0.19 17.58
CA SER A 97 9.30 -0.51 18.90
C SER A 97 7.78 -0.59 18.83
N PRO A 98 7.14 -1.56 19.51
CA PRO A 98 5.70 -1.64 19.58
C PRO A 98 5.12 -0.40 20.26
N LEU A 99 3.95 0.04 19.81
CA LEU A 99 3.23 1.17 20.40
C LEU A 99 2.54 0.72 21.70
N SER A 100 2.67 1.53 22.75
CA SER A 100 2.06 1.23 24.05
C SER A 100 0.54 1.42 24.07
N SER A 101 0.02 2.35 23.26
CA SER A 101 -1.41 2.64 23.10
C SER A 101 -1.66 3.23 21.73
N PRO A 102 -1.81 2.39 20.69
CA PRO A 102 -2.05 2.88 19.34
C PRO A 102 -3.45 3.52 19.22
N PRO A 103 -3.60 4.61 18.48
CA PRO A 103 -4.92 5.15 18.15
C PRO A 103 -5.73 4.14 17.35
N SER A 104 -7.06 4.17 17.53
CA SER A 104 -7.98 3.33 16.78
C SER A 104 -8.17 3.84 15.35
N ILE A 105 -8.40 2.92 14.40
CA ILE A 105 -8.56 3.25 12.99
C ILE A 105 -9.87 2.69 12.45
N SER A 106 -10.66 3.55 11.77
CA SER A 106 -11.79 3.17 10.92
C SER A 106 -11.35 3.19 9.47
N VAL A 107 -11.45 2.05 8.79
CA VAL A 107 -11.18 1.95 7.35
C VAL A 107 -12.47 2.20 6.58
N VAL A 108 -12.42 3.07 5.57
CA VAL A 108 -13.58 3.49 4.77
C VAL A 108 -13.34 3.19 3.30
N VAL A 109 -14.29 2.48 2.70
CA VAL A 109 -14.36 2.26 1.25
C VAL A 109 -15.62 2.92 0.72
N CYS A 110 -15.48 3.90 -0.18
CA CYS A 110 -16.59 4.49 -0.91
C CYS A 110 -16.75 3.77 -2.24
N THR A 111 -17.96 3.30 -2.55
CA THR A 111 -18.22 2.55 -3.78
C THR A 111 -19.55 2.97 -4.42
N ARG A 112 -19.73 2.65 -5.69
CA ARG A 112 -20.98 2.78 -6.40
C ARG A 112 -21.06 1.77 -7.55
N ASP A 113 -22.00 0.83 -7.48
CA ASP A 113 -22.31 -0.15 -8.54
C ASP A 113 -21.09 -0.95 -9.06
N ARG A 114 -20.12 -1.28 -8.16
CA ARG A 114 -18.88 -2.01 -8.48
C ARG A 114 -18.62 -3.18 -7.53
N PRO A 115 -19.56 -4.11 -7.34
CA PRO A 115 -19.42 -5.17 -6.33
C PRO A 115 -18.22 -6.08 -6.57
N GLU A 116 -17.80 -6.31 -7.83
CA GLU A 116 -16.66 -7.17 -8.16
C GLU A 116 -15.33 -6.55 -7.71
N HIS A 117 -15.11 -5.27 -7.95
CA HIS A 117 -13.92 -4.54 -7.50
C HIS A 117 -13.91 -4.43 -5.97
N LEU A 118 -15.04 -4.08 -5.39
CA LEU A 118 -15.21 -4.01 -3.95
C LEU A 118 -14.85 -5.34 -3.27
N ALA A 119 -15.25 -6.48 -3.84
CA ALA A 119 -14.92 -7.81 -3.31
C ALA A 119 -13.40 -8.05 -3.25
N ILE A 120 -12.65 -7.61 -4.26
CA ILE A 120 -11.18 -7.72 -4.28
C ILE A 120 -10.57 -6.85 -3.18
N CYS A 121 -11.00 -5.59 -3.08
CA CYS A 121 -10.55 -4.66 -2.06
C CYS A 121 -10.83 -5.18 -0.64
N LEU A 122 -12.06 -5.67 -0.36
CA LEU A 122 -12.44 -6.22 0.94
C LEU A 122 -11.66 -7.49 1.30
N ASN A 123 -11.36 -8.35 0.31
CA ASN A 123 -10.49 -9.50 0.54
C ASN A 123 -9.04 -9.08 0.89
N ALA A 124 -8.51 -8.02 0.29
CA ALA A 124 -7.21 -7.48 0.68
C ALA A 124 -7.25 -6.89 2.10
N LEU A 125 -8.33 -6.19 2.48
CA LEU A 125 -8.51 -5.67 3.83
C LEU A 125 -8.57 -6.76 4.92
N ARG A 126 -9.03 -7.97 4.57
CA ARG A 126 -8.97 -9.15 5.48
C ARG A 126 -7.56 -9.64 5.78
N GLN A 127 -6.58 -9.28 4.96
CA GLN A 127 -5.18 -9.68 5.13
C GLN A 127 -4.36 -8.66 5.92
N LEU A 128 -4.98 -7.58 6.40
CA LEU A 128 -4.27 -6.57 7.19
C LEU A 128 -3.60 -7.21 8.41
N SER A 129 -2.35 -6.84 8.68
CA SER A 129 -1.55 -7.31 9.81
C SER A 129 -2.11 -6.89 11.16
N MET A 130 -2.87 -5.78 11.21
CA MET A 130 -3.66 -5.36 12.36
C MET A 130 -5.16 -5.33 12.04
N ASN A 131 -5.98 -5.61 13.04
CA ASN A 131 -7.42 -5.48 12.91
C ASN A 131 -7.83 -4.01 13.13
N PRO A 132 -8.44 -3.35 12.13
CA PRO A 132 -9.03 -2.03 12.33
C PRO A 132 -10.20 -2.14 13.34
N MET A 133 -10.57 -1.01 13.94
CA MET A 133 -11.74 -0.93 14.82
C MET A 133 -13.02 -1.31 14.07
N GLU A 134 -13.11 -0.86 12.82
CA GLU A 134 -14.23 -1.15 11.91
C GLU A 134 -13.81 -0.97 10.45
N ILE A 135 -14.54 -1.63 9.56
CA ILE A 135 -14.50 -1.38 8.11
C ILE A 135 -15.90 -0.90 7.70
N LEU A 136 -15.95 0.28 7.12
CA LEU A 136 -17.19 0.92 6.65
C LEU A 136 -17.19 0.92 5.11
N VAL A 137 -18.25 0.41 4.50
CA VAL A 137 -18.50 0.58 3.08
C VAL A 137 -19.63 1.57 2.90
N ILE A 138 -19.35 2.68 2.23
CA ILE A 138 -20.32 3.71 1.91
C ILE A 138 -20.78 3.50 0.47
N ASP A 139 -21.99 3.00 0.29
CA ASP A 139 -22.60 2.75 -1.00
C ASP A 139 -23.31 4.02 -1.48
N ASN A 140 -22.74 4.68 -2.48
CA ASN A 140 -23.13 6.04 -2.87
C ASN A 140 -24.15 6.04 -4.01
N ALA A 141 -25.40 6.28 -3.66
CA ALA A 141 -26.52 6.36 -4.61
C ALA A 141 -26.53 5.18 -5.61
N PRO A 142 -26.52 3.93 -5.12
CA PRO A 142 -26.48 2.75 -5.98
C PRO A 142 -27.75 2.60 -6.80
N GLU A 143 -27.61 2.05 -8.01
CA GLU A 143 -28.75 1.70 -8.88
C GLU A 143 -29.33 0.32 -8.55
N THR A 144 -28.54 -0.52 -7.87
CA THR A 144 -28.90 -1.91 -7.52
C THR A 144 -28.63 -2.21 -6.05
N GLN A 145 -29.05 -3.38 -5.57
CA GLN A 145 -28.74 -3.89 -4.23
C GLN A 145 -27.47 -4.75 -4.19
N ALA A 146 -26.75 -4.88 -5.30
CA ALA A 146 -25.65 -5.83 -5.46
C ALA A 146 -24.51 -5.63 -4.43
N THR A 147 -24.14 -4.38 -4.13
CA THR A 147 -23.16 -4.05 -3.08
C THR A 147 -23.63 -4.51 -1.71
N ARG A 148 -24.89 -4.25 -1.37
CA ARG A 148 -25.47 -4.65 -0.10
C ARG A 148 -25.52 -6.17 0.04
N GLU A 149 -26.00 -6.87 -0.98
CA GLU A 149 -26.08 -8.33 -1.02
C GLU A 149 -24.70 -8.98 -0.91
N LEU A 150 -23.68 -8.41 -1.57
CA LEU A 150 -22.30 -8.84 -1.46
C LEU A 150 -21.83 -8.79 0.00
N ILE A 151 -22.05 -7.65 0.70
CA ILE A 151 -21.60 -7.47 2.07
C ILE A 151 -22.34 -8.40 3.01
N GLU A 152 -23.68 -8.44 2.95
CA GLU A 152 -24.51 -9.27 3.82
C GLU A 152 -24.17 -10.77 3.70
N ASN A 153 -23.84 -11.26 2.51
CA ASN A 153 -23.57 -12.67 2.27
C ASN A 153 -22.11 -13.09 2.48
N TYR A 154 -21.14 -12.22 2.19
CA TYR A 154 -19.72 -12.62 2.14
C TYR A 154 -18.79 -11.84 3.07
N PHE A 155 -19.23 -10.68 3.58
CA PHE A 155 -18.42 -9.81 4.43
C PHE A 155 -19.20 -9.32 5.66
N PRO A 156 -19.73 -10.21 6.50
CA PRO A 156 -20.60 -9.84 7.63
C PRO A 156 -19.88 -9.00 8.71
N GLU A 157 -18.55 -8.94 8.70
CA GLU A 157 -17.72 -8.08 9.55
C GLU A 157 -17.68 -6.62 9.10
N VAL A 158 -18.12 -6.33 7.88
CA VAL A 158 -18.12 -4.99 7.27
C VAL A 158 -19.44 -4.29 7.54
N THR A 159 -19.38 -3.03 7.92
CA THR A 159 -20.58 -2.21 8.12
C THR A 159 -20.98 -1.54 6.80
N TYR A 160 -22.16 -1.94 6.28
CA TYR A 160 -22.76 -1.31 5.11
C TYR A 160 -23.50 -0.03 5.50
N ILE A 161 -23.26 1.06 4.76
CA ILE A 161 -23.93 2.35 4.94
C ILE A 161 -24.36 2.89 3.58
N LEU A 162 -25.65 3.19 3.43
CA LEU A 162 -26.18 3.84 2.24
C LEU A 162 -26.03 5.36 2.34
N GLU A 163 -25.46 5.98 1.31
CA GLU A 163 -25.54 7.43 1.09
C GLU A 163 -26.37 7.71 -0.17
N PRO A 164 -27.63 8.17 -0.03
CA PRO A 164 -28.54 8.33 -1.16
C PRO A 164 -28.20 9.51 -2.08
N LYS A 165 -27.39 10.47 -1.60
CA LYS A 165 -27.05 11.65 -2.39
C LYS A 165 -25.80 11.35 -3.25
N PRO A 166 -25.89 11.43 -4.59
CA PRO A 166 -24.79 11.08 -5.46
C PRO A 166 -23.63 12.06 -5.34
N GLY A 167 -22.40 11.51 -5.33
CA GLY A 167 -21.14 12.27 -5.29
C GLY A 167 -20.22 11.76 -4.19
N LEU A 168 -18.93 11.58 -4.54
CA LEU A 168 -17.90 11.03 -3.66
C LEU A 168 -17.76 11.83 -2.35
N ASP A 169 -17.88 13.14 -2.41
CA ASP A 169 -17.78 14.00 -1.22
C ASP A 169 -18.92 13.74 -0.21
N TRP A 170 -20.13 13.38 -0.71
CA TRP A 170 -21.23 12.99 0.17
C TRP A 170 -20.95 11.65 0.84
N ALA A 171 -20.41 10.70 0.10
CA ALA A 171 -20.00 9.41 0.66
C ALA A 171 -18.91 9.59 1.73
N ARG A 172 -17.89 10.40 1.46
CA ARG A 172 -16.81 10.70 2.42
C ARG A 172 -17.35 11.41 3.67
N ASN A 173 -18.24 12.39 3.51
CA ASN A 173 -18.89 13.08 4.64
C ASN A 173 -19.78 12.12 5.47
N ARG A 174 -20.47 11.20 4.81
CA ARG A 174 -21.23 10.15 5.49
C ARG A 174 -20.32 9.26 6.34
N ALA A 175 -19.16 8.90 5.80
CA ALA A 175 -18.15 8.13 6.53
C ALA A 175 -17.66 8.87 7.78
N ILE A 176 -17.32 10.17 7.66
CA ILE A 176 -16.89 11.00 8.80
C ILE A 176 -17.95 10.99 9.92
N ALA A 177 -19.24 11.11 9.54
CA ALA A 177 -20.33 11.11 10.51
C ALA A 177 -20.60 9.75 11.16
N SER A 178 -20.07 8.65 10.59
CA SER A 178 -20.35 7.26 11.01
C SER A 178 -19.16 6.59 11.67
N ALA A 179 -17.93 7.00 11.35
CA ALA A 179 -16.70 6.43 11.86
C ALA A 179 -16.54 6.67 13.36
N LYS A 180 -15.98 5.66 14.05
CA LYS A 180 -15.77 5.64 15.51
C LYS A 180 -14.31 5.67 15.91
N GLY A 181 -13.40 5.36 14.97
CA GLY A 181 -11.96 5.37 15.20
C GLY A 181 -11.42 6.79 15.34
N ASP A 182 -10.29 6.92 16.02
CA ASP A 182 -9.54 8.17 16.15
C ASP A 182 -8.97 8.62 14.81
N ILE A 183 -8.69 7.67 13.92
CA ILE A 183 -8.19 7.86 12.56
C ILE A 183 -9.24 7.36 11.56
N ILE A 184 -9.49 8.13 10.51
CA ILE A 184 -10.28 7.69 9.37
C ILE A 184 -9.35 7.48 8.18
N ALA A 185 -9.23 6.23 7.71
CA ALA A 185 -8.41 5.86 6.58
C ALA A 185 -9.29 5.54 5.36
N TYR A 186 -9.17 6.34 4.31
CA TYR A 186 -9.90 6.14 3.07
C TYR A 186 -9.10 5.30 2.09
N THR A 187 -9.78 4.40 1.42
CA THR A 187 -9.27 3.67 0.26
C THR A 187 -10.35 3.59 -0.82
N ASP A 188 -9.94 3.43 -2.08
CA ASP A 188 -10.85 3.25 -3.20
C ASP A 188 -11.28 1.78 -3.32
N ASP A 189 -12.37 1.51 -4.04
CA ASP A 189 -12.96 0.18 -4.18
C ASP A 189 -12.22 -0.70 -5.22
N ASP A 190 -11.28 -0.13 -5.99
CA ASP A 190 -10.51 -0.77 -7.06
C ASP A 190 -9.01 -0.89 -6.76
N VAL A 191 -8.64 -0.93 -5.49
CA VAL A 191 -7.26 -1.09 -5.04
C VAL A 191 -7.04 -2.38 -4.25
N VAL A 192 -5.80 -2.88 -4.29
CA VAL A 192 -5.32 -3.96 -3.43
C VAL A 192 -4.45 -3.36 -2.34
N ILE A 193 -4.92 -3.47 -1.10
CA ILE A 193 -4.28 -2.87 0.06
C ILE A 193 -3.12 -3.76 0.53
N ASP A 194 -2.00 -3.14 0.87
CA ASP A 194 -0.85 -3.81 1.50
C ASP A 194 -1.18 -4.25 2.94
N GLU A 195 -0.71 -5.42 3.35
CA GLU A 195 -0.97 -5.99 4.69
C GLU A 195 -0.54 -5.05 5.82
N GLY A 196 0.56 -4.32 5.66
CA GLY A 196 1.11 -3.38 6.63
C GLY A 196 0.54 -1.96 6.56
N TRP A 197 -0.41 -1.69 5.66
CA TRP A 197 -0.92 -0.34 5.41
C TRP A 197 -1.53 0.33 6.63
N ALA A 198 -2.41 -0.36 7.36
CA ALA A 198 -3.05 0.17 8.55
C ALA A 198 -2.06 0.40 9.70
N ASP A 199 -1.12 -0.52 9.91
CA ASP A 199 -0.02 -0.37 10.88
C ASP A 199 0.85 0.84 10.58
N ALA A 200 1.16 1.10 9.31
CA ALA A 200 1.96 2.25 8.89
C ALA A 200 1.25 3.57 9.18
N ILE A 201 -0.06 3.65 8.90
CA ILE A 201 -0.88 4.83 9.20
C ILE A 201 -0.91 5.08 10.71
N VAL A 202 -1.36 4.09 11.48
CA VAL A 202 -1.45 4.17 12.95
C VAL A 202 -0.09 4.52 13.55
N GLY A 203 0.98 3.87 13.08
CA GLY A 203 2.33 4.14 13.53
C GLY A 203 2.81 5.57 13.26
N THR A 204 2.40 6.16 12.15
CA THR A 204 2.76 7.54 11.79
C THR A 204 2.08 8.54 12.71
N PHE A 205 0.77 8.42 12.92
CA PHE A 205 0.03 9.29 13.84
C PHE A 205 0.49 9.14 15.29
N ALA A 206 0.77 7.92 15.74
CA ALA A 206 1.17 7.66 17.12
C ALA A 206 2.57 8.20 17.49
N ARG A 207 3.44 8.38 16.49
CA ARG A 207 4.81 8.87 16.72
C ARG A 207 4.98 10.37 16.45
N ASN A 208 3.99 11.00 15.83
CA ASN A 208 4.11 12.40 15.38
C ASN A 208 2.82 13.14 15.71
N GLU A 209 2.79 13.84 16.82
CA GLU A 209 1.62 14.60 17.32
C GLU A 209 1.17 15.71 16.37
N ASP A 210 2.07 16.27 15.56
CA ASP A 210 1.79 17.35 14.61
C ASP A 210 1.22 16.85 13.27
N VAL A 211 1.20 15.52 13.03
CA VAL A 211 0.69 14.96 11.78
C VAL A 211 -0.85 14.94 11.81
N MET A 212 -1.45 15.64 10.84
CA MET A 212 -2.91 15.74 10.70
C MET A 212 -3.45 14.93 9.53
N ALA A 213 -2.60 14.56 8.56
CA ALA A 213 -2.97 13.72 7.42
C ALA A 213 -1.75 12.93 6.92
N VAL A 214 -2.01 11.75 6.37
CA VAL A 214 -1.01 10.87 5.78
C VAL A 214 -1.51 10.40 4.42
N THR A 215 -0.63 10.40 3.42
CA THR A 215 -0.86 9.76 2.13
C THR A 215 0.11 8.59 1.98
N GLY A 216 -0.37 7.49 1.41
CA GLY A 216 0.44 6.30 1.16
C GLY A 216 1.11 6.32 -0.22
N LEU A 217 1.99 5.36 -0.44
CA LEU A 217 2.54 5.05 -1.76
C LEU A 217 1.46 4.36 -2.58
N VAL A 218 1.17 4.90 -3.76
CA VAL A 218 0.28 4.29 -4.75
C VAL A 218 1.12 3.81 -5.91
N VAL A 219 1.01 2.54 -6.24
CA VAL A 219 1.78 1.90 -7.31
C VAL A 219 0.82 1.17 -8.26
N PRO A 220 1.15 1.04 -9.55
CA PRO A 220 0.32 0.26 -10.45
C PRO A 220 0.29 -1.21 -10.02
N TYR A 221 -0.88 -1.82 -10.06
CA TYR A 221 -1.04 -3.25 -9.78
C TYR A 221 -0.47 -4.10 -10.92
N GLU A 222 -0.66 -3.63 -12.17
CA GLU A 222 -0.13 -4.25 -13.38
C GLU A 222 0.13 -3.22 -14.48
N LEU A 223 1.05 -3.52 -15.41
CA LEU A 223 1.41 -2.69 -16.56
C LEU A 223 1.49 -3.56 -17.84
N GLU A 224 0.43 -4.31 -18.10
CA GLU A 224 0.36 -5.29 -19.19
C GLU A 224 -0.06 -4.65 -20.52
N THR A 225 -0.80 -3.54 -20.47
CA THR A 225 -1.32 -2.86 -21.67
C THR A 225 -0.64 -1.52 -21.93
N GLU A 226 -0.62 -1.09 -23.20
CA GLU A 226 -0.08 0.21 -23.56
C GLU A 226 -0.77 1.39 -22.87
N PRO A 227 -2.11 1.44 -22.72
CA PRO A 227 -2.76 2.49 -21.94
C PRO A 227 -2.32 2.55 -20.48
N GLN A 228 -2.15 1.41 -19.80
CA GLN A 228 -1.67 1.37 -18.42
C GLN A 228 -0.26 1.97 -18.30
N VAL A 229 0.66 1.57 -19.21
CA VAL A 229 2.04 2.10 -19.23
C VAL A 229 2.07 3.60 -19.56
N LEU A 230 1.23 4.08 -20.48
CA LEU A 230 1.15 5.49 -20.81
C LEU A 230 0.56 6.30 -19.65
N PHE A 231 -0.47 5.78 -18.99
CA PHE A 231 -1.07 6.40 -17.81
C PHE A 231 -0.03 6.58 -16.71
N GLU A 232 0.68 5.51 -16.34
CA GLU A 232 1.73 5.56 -15.32
C GLU A 232 2.84 6.54 -15.69
N LYS A 233 3.28 6.55 -16.94
CA LYS A 233 4.37 7.41 -17.41
C LYS A 233 4.02 8.91 -17.36
N TYR A 234 2.77 9.28 -17.65
CA TYR A 234 2.38 10.68 -17.84
C TYR A 234 1.47 11.25 -16.75
N LEU A 235 0.82 10.40 -15.96
CA LEU A 235 -0.16 10.79 -14.94
C LEU A 235 0.18 10.26 -13.55
N GLN A 236 1.46 9.89 -13.32
CA GLN A 236 1.92 9.38 -12.01
C GLN A 236 1.25 10.14 -10.87
N LEU A 237 0.41 9.44 -10.11
CA LEU A 237 -0.13 9.93 -8.85
C LEU A 237 0.99 9.80 -7.80
N GLN A 238 1.82 10.83 -7.71
CA GLN A 238 2.87 10.94 -6.68
C GLN A 238 2.28 11.54 -5.41
#